data_98a6c472ecb38a0cca389c8fb2aacdbf
#
_entry.id   98a6c472ecb38a0cca389c8fb2aacdbf
#
_cell.length_a   1.000
_cell.length_b   1.000
_cell.length_c   1.000
_cell.angle_alpha   90.00
_cell.angle_beta   90.00
_cell.angle_gamma   90.00
#
_symmetry.space_group_name_H-M   'P 1'
#
loop_
_entity.id
_entity.type
_entity.pdbx_description
1 polymer ?
#
loop_
_entity_poly.entity_id
_entity_poly.type
_entity_poly.pdbx_seq_one_letter_code
_entity_poly.pdbx_strand_id
1 'polypeptide(L)'
;MKIFPAIDLKNGKCVRLTKGDFKSEKIYNENPVEQAEIFSNAGFKYLHIVDLDGAVEGNLVNLDVIKEIVKKFNFKVEIGGGIRSEDSVAKLMDIGSDKVILGTAAIKNKSFLEICCKKYPRNIALSLDTRKNNIATSGWK
;
A
#
# COMPACT_ATOMS: atom_id res chain seq x y z
N MET A 1 13.70 -15.34 7.74
CA MET A 1 13.24 -13.94 7.85
C MET A 1 12.71 -13.50 6.50
N LYS A 2 11.59 -12.77 6.44
CA LYS A 2 11.08 -12.14 5.23
C LYS A 2 11.39 -10.65 5.27
N ILE A 3 11.97 -10.11 4.20
CA ILE A 3 12.27 -8.68 4.08
C ILE A 3 11.38 -8.13 2.97
N PHE A 4 10.67 -7.06 3.27
CA PHE A 4 9.83 -6.32 2.36
C PHE A 4 10.46 -4.92 2.17
N PRO A 5 11.23 -4.68 1.11
CA PRO A 5 11.54 -3.31 0.74
C PRO A 5 10.25 -2.57 0.45
N ALA A 6 10.21 -1.26 0.74
CA ALA A 6 9.01 -0.46 0.60
C ALA A 6 9.15 0.59 -0.50
N ILE A 7 8.06 0.80 -1.24
CA ILE A 7 7.87 1.90 -2.17
C ILE A 7 6.66 2.70 -1.71
N ASP A 8 6.89 3.90 -1.20
CA ASP A 8 5.84 4.87 -0.90
C ASP A 8 5.64 5.75 -2.13
N LEU A 9 4.43 5.73 -2.69
CA LEU A 9 4.07 6.46 -3.91
C LEU A 9 3.40 7.78 -3.57
N LYS A 10 3.94 8.87 -4.09
CA LYS A 10 3.33 10.20 -4.03
C LYS A 10 3.60 10.96 -5.33
N ASN A 11 2.55 11.49 -5.96
CA ASN A 11 2.64 12.16 -7.25
C ASN A 11 3.38 11.33 -8.32
N GLY A 12 3.16 10.00 -8.33
CA GLY A 12 3.80 9.06 -9.24
C GLY A 12 5.29 8.81 -8.99
N LYS A 13 5.85 9.24 -7.85
CA LYS A 13 7.27 9.12 -7.50
C LYS A 13 7.45 8.32 -6.23
N CYS A 14 8.66 7.78 -6.03
CA CYS A 14 9.07 7.13 -4.79
C CYS A 14 9.51 8.17 -3.78
N VAL A 15 8.82 8.22 -2.64
CA VAL A 15 9.12 9.18 -1.58
C VAL A 15 9.39 8.49 -0.25
N ARG A 16 9.98 9.21 0.68
CA ARG A 16 10.10 8.84 2.07
C ARG A 16 9.63 10.00 2.94
N LEU A 17 8.68 9.72 3.83
CA LEU A 17 8.21 10.70 4.80
C LEU A 17 9.02 10.57 6.09
N THR A 18 9.47 11.70 6.65
CA THR A 18 10.10 11.71 7.96
C THR A 18 9.00 11.69 9.03
N LYS A 19 8.96 10.61 9.83
CA LYS A 19 7.95 10.40 10.89
C LYS A 19 6.50 10.51 10.40
N GLY A 20 6.24 10.16 9.13
CA GLY A 20 4.89 10.24 8.54
C GLY A 20 4.42 11.67 8.19
N ASP A 21 5.29 12.67 8.28
CA ASP A 21 4.93 14.06 7.96
C ASP A 21 5.00 14.30 6.44
N PHE A 22 3.85 14.56 5.83
CA PHE A 22 3.72 14.88 4.39
C PHE A 22 4.47 16.15 3.95
N LYS A 23 4.82 17.04 4.90
CA LYS A 23 5.62 18.25 4.63
C LYS A 23 7.12 17.99 4.58
N SER A 24 7.55 16.82 5.07
CA SER A 24 8.96 16.41 5.13
C SER A 24 9.27 15.27 4.18
N GLU A 25 8.71 15.33 2.96
CA GLU A 25 8.96 14.32 1.93
C GLU A 25 10.36 14.47 1.32
N LYS A 26 10.99 13.33 1.07
CA LYS A 26 12.20 13.24 0.27
C LYS A 26 11.94 12.29 -0.89
N ILE A 27 12.06 12.78 -2.13
CA ILE A 27 12.04 11.92 -3.32
C ILE A 27 13.38 11.20 -3.38
N TYR A 28 13.36 9.88 -3.49
CA TYR A 28 14.57 9.07 -3.63
C TYR A 28 14.67 8.36 -4.99
N ASN A 29 13.56 8.24 -5.71
CA ASN A 29 13.52 7.83 -7.11
C ASN A 29 12.30 8.44 -7.80
N GLU A 30 12.48 9.02 -8.96
CA GLU A 30 11.38 9.61 -9.73
C GLU A 30 10.58 8.57 -10.52
N ASN A 31 11.16 7.37 -10.71
CA ASN A 31 10.55 6.27 -11.45
C ASN A 31 10.34 5.04 -10.53
N PRO A 32 9.11 4.79 -10.06
CA PRO A 32 8.82 3.65 -9.19
C PRO A 32 9.06 2.28 -9.83
N VAL A 33 8.91 2.16 -11.15
CA VAL A 33 9.17 0.91 -11.88
C VAL A 33 10.67 0.60 -11.87
N GLU A 34 11.51 1.61 -12.07
CA GLU A 34 12.96 1.49 -11.96
C GLU A 34 13.38 1.12 -10.53
N GLN A 35 12.75 1.70 -9.52
CA GLN A 35 13.02 1.33 -8.13
C GLN A 35 12.64 -0.13 -7.84
N ALA A 36 11.52 -0.60 -8.37
CA ALA A 36 11.14 -2.00 -8.26
C ALA A 36 12.14 -2.93 -8.98
N GLU A 37 12.68 -2.51 -10.13
CA GLU A 37 13.72 -3.24 -10.85
C GLU A 37 15.02 -3.36 -10.03
N ILE A 38 15.44 -2.29 -9.36
CA ILE A 38 16.59 -2.31 -8.44
C ILE A 38 16.37 -3.35 -7.33
N PHE A 39 15.21 -3.39 -6.72
CA PHE A 39 14.88 -4.37 -5.70
C PHE A 39 14.83 -5.81 -6.25
N SER A 40 14.28 -5.99 -7.45
CA SER A 40 14.24 -7.29 -8.13
C SER A 40 15.65 -7.81 -8.42
N ASN A 41 16.52 -6.94 -8.96
CA ASN A 41 17.91 -7.28 -9.27
C ASN A 41 18.76 -7.57 -8.02
N ALA A 42 18.40 -6.92 -6.88
CA ALA A 42 19.00 -7.23 -5.58
C ALA A 42 18.51 -8.56 -4.98
N GLY A 43 17.58 -9.28 -5.64
CA GLY A 43 17.10 -10.60 -5.24
C GLY A 43 15.97 -10.60 -4.22
N PHE A 44 15.34 -9.47 -3.95
CA PHE A 44 14.16 -9.42 -3.08
C PHE A 44 12.98 -10.19 -3.71
N LYS A 45 12.23 -10.90 -2.87
CA LYS A 45 11.05 -11.70 -3.26
C LYS A 45 9.73 -11.05 -2.87
N TYR A 46 9.77 -10.09 -1.98
CA TYR A 46 8.62 -9.41 -1.41
C TYR A 46 8.72 -7.92 -1.67
N LEU A 47 7.58 -7.25 -1.78
CA LEU A 47 7.52 -5.80 -1.96
C LEU A 47 6.32 -5.24 -1.20
N HIS A 48 6.53 -4.15 -0.48
CA HIS A 48 5.48 -3.37 0.16
C HIS A 48 5.27 -2.07 -0.62
N ILE A 49 4.04 -1.79 -1.02
CA ILE A 49 3.68 -0.56 -1.76
C ILE A 49 2.63 0.20 -0.97
N VAL A 50 2.85 1.49 -0.77
CA VAL A 50 1.87 2.40 -0.17
C VAL A 50 1.51 3.50 -1.15
N ASP A 51 0.22 3.60 -1.51
CA ASP A 51 -0.33 4.72 -2.25
C ASP A 51 -0.64 5.87 -1.29
N LEU A 52 0.33 6.77 -1.09
CA LEU A 52 0.17 7.91 -0.17
C LEU A 52 -0.86 8.93 -0.67
N ASP A 53 -0.93 9.16 -1.98
CA ASP A 53 -1.97 10.02 -2.57
C ASP A 53 -3.34 9.39 -2.32
N GLY A 54 -3.46 8.09 -2.57
CA GLY A 54 -4.67 7.34 -2.27
C GLY A 54 -5.05 7.39 -0.79
N ALA A 55 -4.09 7.31 0.12
CA ALA A 55 -4.35 7.42 1.56
C ALA A 55 -5.00 8.75 1.94
N VAL A 56 -4.60 9.85 1.28
CA VAL A 56 -5.19 11.18 1.44
C VAL A 56 -6.57 11.27 0.79
N GLU A 57 -6.69 10.88 -0.47
CA GLU A 57 -7.90 11.03 -1.27
C GLU A 57 -8.98 9.98 -0.96
N GLY A 58 -8.58 8.79 -0.50
CA GLY A 58 -9.49 7.70 -0.18
C GLY A 58 -9.90 6.83 -1.36
N ASN A 59 -9.08 6.81 -2.39
CA ASN A 59 -9.24 5.99 -3.59
C ASN A 59 -7.85 5.47 -4.04
N LEU A 60 -7.78 4.74 -5.15
CA LEU A 60 -6.53 4.26 -5.73
C LEU A 60 -6.02 5.27 -6.77
N VAL A 61 -5.09 6.15 -6.38
CA VAL A 61 -4.56 7.22 -7.25
C VAL A 61 -3.45 6.68 -8.15
N ASN A 62 -2.52 5.90 -7.61
CA ASN A 62 -1.35 5.39 -8.32
C ASN A 62 -1.54 3.96 -8.88
N LEU A 63 -2.81 3.56 -9.17
CA LEU A 63 -3.12 2.18 -9.57
C LEU A 63 -2.37 1.73 -10.83
N ASP A 64 -2.19 2.59 -11.82
CA ASP A 64 -1.56 2.22 -13.09
C ASP A 64 -0.08 1.85 -12.90
N VAL A 65 0.67 2.63 -12.13
CA VAL A 65 2.07 2.32 -11.84
C VAL A 65 2.20 1.09 -10.94
N ILE A 66 1.29 0.92 -9.98
CA ILE A 66 1.23 -0.29 -9.13
C ILE A 66 1.00 -1.52 -10.00
N LYS A 67 0.04 -1.47 -10.94
CA LYS A 67 -0.26 -2.54 -11.87
C LYS A 67 0.93 -2.88 -12.76
N GLU A 68 1.67 -1.88 -13.23
CA GLU A 68 2.89 -2.10 -14.02
C GLU A 68 3.94 -2.85 -13.22
N ILE A 69 4.21 -2.43 -11.98
CA ILE A 69 5.17 -3.10 -11.08
C ILE A 69 4.76 -4.55 -10.83
N VAL A 70 3.50 -4.79 -10.44
CA VAL A 70 2.99 -6.14 -10.14
C VAL A 70 3.10 -7.08 -11.34
N LYS A 71 2.86 -6.57 -12.56
CA LYS A 71 2.92 -7.39 -13.79
C LYS A 71 4.33 -7.61 -14.32
N LYS A 72 5.23 -6.63 -14.13
CA LYS A 72 6.59 -6.68 -14.69
C LYS A 72 7.53 -7.54 -13.86
N PHE A 73 7.34 -7.59 -12.54
CA PHE A 73 8.26 -8.26 -11.62
C PHE A 73 7.57 -9.40 -10.85
N ASN A 74 8.35 -10.43 -10.50
CA ASN A 74 7.86 -11.59 -9.76
C ASN A 74 7.99 -11.39 -8.23
N PHE A 75 7.40 -10.33 -7.71
CA PHE A 75 7.30 -10.11 -6.27
C PHE A 75 6.02 -10.71 -5.70
N LYS A 76 6.06 -11.08 -4.43
CA LYS A 76 4.87 -11.16 -3.57
C LYS A 76 4.60 -9.78 -3.03
N VAL A 77 3.54 -9.14 -3.53
CA VAL A 77 3.28 -7.73 -3.27
C VAL A 77 2.16 -7.57 -2.25
N GLU A 78 2.42 -6.71 -1.25
CA GLU A 78 1.39 -6.20 -0.35
C GLU A 78 1.18 -4.71 -0.60
N ILE A 79 -0.09 -4.28 -0.70
CA ILE A 79 -0.46 -2.94 -1.13
C ILE A 79 -1.39 -2.30 -0.11
N GLY A 80 -1.06 -1.08 0.31
CA GLY A 80 -1.86 -0.23 1.18
C GLY A 80 -2.05 1.17 0.62
N GLY A 81 -2.91 1.97 1.28
CA GLY A 81 -3.19 3.35 0.91
C GLY A 81 -4.51 3.52 0.13
N GLY A 82 -5.42 4.33 0.65
CA GLY A 82 -6.66 4.73 -0.02
C GLY A 82 -7.75 3.68 -0.16
N ILE A 83 -7.60 2.49 0.38
CA ILE A 83 -8.51 1.37 0.19
C ILE A 83 -9.70 1.49 1.15
N ARG A 84 -10.84 1.93 0.63
CA ARG A 84 -12.04 2.22 1.43
C ARG A 84 -13.32 1.53 0.92
N SER A 85 -13.23 0.73 -0.15
CA SER A 85 -14.37 0.04 -0.77
C SER A 85 -14.01 -1.37 -1.22
N GLU A 86 -15.01 -2.24 -1.35
CA GLU A 86 -14.85 -3.58 -1.91
C GLU A 86 -14.33 -3.54 -3.36
N ASP A 87 -14.75 -2.53 -4.14
CA ASP A 87 -14.27 -2.32 -5.51
C ASP A 87 -12.75 -2.06 -5.54
N SER A 88 -12.24 -1.22 -4.63
CA SER A 88 -10.79 -0.99 -4.52
C SER A 88 -10.03 -2.28 -4.16
N VAL A 89 -10.57 -3.09 -3.24
CA VAL A 89 -9.98 -4.39 -2.91
C VAL A 89 -9.99 -5.31 -4.12
N ALA A 90 -11.12 -5.43 -4.82
CA ALA A 90 -11.25 -6.26 -6.01
C ALA A 90 -10.24 -5.86 -7.10
N LYS A 91 -10.11 -4.57 -7.41
CA LYS A 91 -9.12 -4.06 -8.38
C LYS A 91 -7.68 -4.46 -8.04
N LEU A 92 -7.30 -4.36 -6.76
CA LEU A 92 -5.96 -4.77 -6.32
C LEU A 92 -5.76 -6.28 -6.39
N MET A 93 -6.78 -7.06 -6.09
CA MET A 93 -6.73 -8.53 -6.26
C MET A 93 -6.63 -8.92 -7.74
N ASP A 94 -7.39 -8.25 -8.62
CA ASP A 94 -7.42 -8.53 -10.06
C ASP A 94 -6.08 -8.21 -10.75
N ILE A 95 -5.32 -7.24 -10.27
CA ILE A 95 -3.98 -6.97 -10.80
C ILE A 95 -2.92 -7.95 -10.30
N GLY A 96 -3.23 -8.79 -9.31
CA GLY A 96 -2.34 -9.84 -8.79
C GLY A 96 -1.65 -9.52 -7.46
N SER A 97 -2.22 -8.63 -6.64
CA SER A 97 -1.72 -8.38 -5.29
C SER A 97 -1.81 -9.63 -4.41
N ASP A 98 -0.76 -9.96 -3.67
CA ASP A 98 -0.79 -11.06 -2.69
C ASP A 98 -1.54 -10.65 -1.42
N LYS A 99 -1.42 -9.41 -0.99
CA LYS A 99 -2.13 -8.86 0.16
C LYS A 99 -2.59 -7.43 -0.08
N VAL A 100 -3.78 -7.16 0.42
CA VAL A 100 -4.37 -5.83 0.51
C VAL A 100 -4.37 -5.40 1.97
N ILE A 101 -3.74 -4.26 2.26
CA ILE A 101 -3.59 -3.75 3.62
C ILE A 101 -4.68 -2.70 3.89
N LEU A 102 -5.57 -3.02 4.81
CA LEU A 102 -6.65 -2.14 5.23
C LEU A 102 -6.24 -1.43 6.54
N GLY A 103 -6.31 -0.12 6.55
CA GLY A 103 -6.08 0.71 7.74
C GLY A 103 -7.38 1.30 8.28
N THR A 104 -7.50 2.61 8.20
CA THR A 104 -8.62 3.42 8.72
C THR A 104 -10.01 2.89 8.36
N ALA A 105 -10.21 2.42 7.14
CA ALA A 105 -11.52 1.93 6.69
C ALA A 105 -11.98 0.68 7.47
N ALA A 106 -11.06 -0.22 7.76
CA ALA A 106 -11.35 -1.43 8.55
C ALA A 106 -11.71 -1.10 10.00
N ILE A 107 -11.08 -0.06 10.57
CA ILE A 107 -11.37 0.40 11.94
C ILE A 107 -12.74 1.06 12.01
N LYS A 108 -13.09 1.88 11.00
CA LYS A 108 -14.35 2.65 10.97
C LYS A 108 -15.55 1.83 10.51
N ASN A 109 -15.34 0.78 9.72
CA ASN A 109 -16.40 -0.02 9.14
C ASN A 109 -16.11 -1.52 9.29
N LYS A 110 -16.60 -2.09 10.38
CA LYS A 110 -16.42 -3.51 10.70
C LYS A 110 -17.07 -4.43 9.65
N SER A 111 -18.25 -4.06 9.15
CA SER A 111 -18.93 -4.86 8.11
C SER A 111 -18.12 -4.93 6.82
N PHE A 112 -17.50 -3.82 6.39
CA PHE A 112 -16.57 -3.81 5.25
C PHE A 112 -15.42 -4.77 5.47
N LEU A 113 -14.79 -4.74 6.65
CA LEU A 113 -13.70 -5.67 6.98
C LEU A 113 -14.17 -7.12 6.92
N GLU A 114 -15.32 -7.45 7.52
CA GLU A 114 -15.87 -8.81 7.54
C GLU A 114 -16.14 -9.33 6.12
N ILE A 115 -16.74 -8.50 5.25
CA ILE A 115 -16.98 -8.85 3.84
C ILE A 115 -15.66 -9.12 3.12
N CYS A 116 -14.67 -8.23 3.24
CA CYS A 116 -13.37 -8.42 2.62
C CYS A 116 -12.66 -9.70 3.09
N CYS A 117 -12.69 -9.98 4.40
CA CYS A 117 -12.08 -11.19 4.96
C CYS A 117 -12.78 -12.47 4.51
N LYS A 118 -14.11 -12.45 4.36
CA LYS A 118 -14.86 -13.60 3.82
C LYS A 118 -14.57 -13.84 2.35
N LYS A 119 -14.49 -12.77 1.56
CA LYS A 119 -14.25 -12.85 0.11
C LYS A 119 -12.80 -13.19 -0.23
N TYR A 120 -11.85 -12.69 0.57
CA TYR A 120 -10.41 -12.84 0.35
C TYR A 120 -9.69 -13.30 1.64
N PRO A 121 -9.95 -14.52 2.13
CA PRO A 121 -9.59 -14.95 3.50
C PRO A 121 -8.11 -14.99 3.81
N ARG A 122 -7.25 -14.99 2.78
CA ARG A 122 -5.78 -15.06 2.94
C ARG A 122 -5.07 -13.80 2.43
N ASN A 123 -5.82 -12.84 1.90
CA ASN A 123 -5.26 -11.71 1.18
C ASN A 123 -5.49 -10.36 1.90
N ILE A 124 -6.22 -10.36 3.01
CA ILE A 124 -6.44 -9.15 3.80
C ILE A 124 -5.44 -9.10 4.96
N ALA A 125 -4.82 -7.94 5.12
CA ALA A 125 -4.00 -7.60 6.27
C ALA A 125 -4.51 -6.27 6.88
N LEU A 126 -4.28 -6.08 8.18
CA LEU A 126 -4.64 -4.84 8.88
C LEU A 126 -3.38 -4.04 9.20
N SER A 127 -3.44 -2.74 8.95
CA SER A 127 -2.49 -1.76 9.47
C SER A 127 -3.13 -1.01 10.64
N LEU A 128 -2.48 -1.10 11.80
CA LEU A 128 -2.89 -0.42 13.02
C LEU A 128 -1.77 0.53 13.45
N ASP A 129 -1.86 1.75 12.99
CA ASP A 129 -0.90 2.79 13.38
C ASP A 129 -1.26 3.34 14.76
N THR A 130 -0.29 3.51 15.61
CA THR A 130 -0.50 4.02 16.97
C THR A 130 0.28 5.31 17.22
N ARG A 131 -0.33 6.24 17.91
CA ARG A 131 0.30 7.48 18.37
C ARG A 131 -0.11 7.76 19.82
N LYS A 132 0.86 7.89 20.72
CA LYS A 132 0.64 8.13 22.15
C LYS A 132 -0.39 7.14 22.78
N ASN A 133 -0.22 5.85 22.49
CA ASN A 133 -1.10 4.75 22.94
C ASN A 133 -2.53 4.76 22.39
N ASN A 134 -2.83 5.59 21.39
CA ASN A 134 -4.10 5.60 20.70
C ASN A 134 -3.93 5.15 19.25
N ILE A 135 -4.96 4.54 18.67
CA ILE A 135 -4.96 4.17 17.26
C ILE A 135 -5.10 5.46 16.42
N ALA A 136 -4.14 5.68 15.53
CA ALA A 136 -4.16 6.78 14.58
C ALA A 136 -4.96 6.37 13.33
N THR A 137 -5.79 7.28 12.82
CA THR A 137 -6.61 7.07 11.62
C THR A 137 -6.43 8.22 10.64
N SER A 138 -6.90 8.05 9.39
CA SER A 138 -6.98 9.12 8.38
C SER A 138 -5.65 9.80 8.05
N GLY A 139 -4.59 9.00 7.85
CA GLY A 139 -3.28 9.52 7.47
C GLY A 139 -2.53 10.19 8.63
N TRP A 140 -2.59 9.57 9.82
CA TRP A 140 -1.82 10.00 11.01
C TRP A 140 -2.37 11.24 11.72
N LYS A 141 -3.64 11.60 11.50
CA LYS A 141 -4.34 12.71 12.18
C LYS A 141 -4.94 12.27 13.50
#